data_31ae9449a2235a28127f68437aa25776
#
_entry.id   31ae9449a2235a28127f68437aa25776
#
_cell.length_a   1.000
_cell.length_b   1.000
_cell.length_c   1.000
_cell.angle_alpha   90.00
_cell.angle_beta   90.00
_cell.angle_gamma   90.00
#
_symmetry.space_group_name_H-M   'P 1'
#
loop_
_entity.id
_entity.type
_entity.pdbx_description
1 polymer ?
#
loop_
_entity_poly.entity_id
_entity_poly.type
_entity_poly.pdbx_seq_one_letter_code
_entity_poly.pdbx_strand_id
1 'polypeptide(L)'
;LPGVDLTSQQLEHLREMVSREDLSEASKSEAAYTLARCAEKIKDYAGAFANLATANKLRLSLLENFGYTFDASAQAIEIQKTIDFFTAEFLAAQTRDESSAAPVFIIGLPRSGTTLIERIISSHTEAAGLGELTEIEKIVSTLKSQNPAYPECLSDIKTDELRQLGGGY
;
A
#
# COMPACT_ATOMS: atom_id res chain seq x y z
N LEU A 1 0.86 2.88 -19.53
CA LEU A 1 0.49 4.08 -20.27
C LEU A 1 1.29 4.09 -21.57
N PRO A 2 0.69 4.38 -22.74
CA PRO A 2 1.43 4.50 -24.00
C PRO A 2 2.47 5.61 -23.85
N GLY A 3 3.68 5.35 -24.34
CA GLY A 3 4.81 6.28 -24.23
C GLY A 3 4.47 7.60 -24.90
N VAL A 4 4.45 8.67 -24.15
CA VAL A 4 4.28 10.03 -24.68
C VAL A 4 5.61 10.42 -25.32
N ASP A 5 5.61 10.66 -26.63
CA ASP A 5 6.74 11.26 -27.33
C ASP A 5 6.72 12.77 -27.08
N LEU A 6 7.62 13.22 -26.20
CA LEU A 6 7.76 14.65 -25.90
C LEU A 6 8.69 15.31 -26.90
N THR A 7 8.35 16.54 -27.30
CA THR A 7 9.21 17.40 -28.09
C THR A 7 10.40 17.90 -27.29
N SER A 8 11.46 18.35 -27.93
CA SER A 8 12.63 18.94 -27.27
C SER A 8 12.23 20.13 -26.36
N GLN A 9 11.28 20.94 -26.81
CA GLN A 9 10.76 22.08 -26.03
C GLN A 9 10.02 21.62 -24.75
N GLN A 10 9.24 20.53 -24.83
CA GLN A 10 8.55 19.97 -23.66
C GLN A 10 9.54 19.36 -22.66
N LEU A 11 10.58 18.71 -23.15
CA LEU A 11 11.65 18.17 -22.29
C LEU A 11 12.40 19.30 -21.55
N GLU A 12 12.69 20.40 -22.25
CA GLU A 12 13.33 21.56 -21.62
C GLU A 12 12.43 22.19 -20.55
N HIS A 13 11.16 22.36 -20.86
CA HIS A 13 10.19 22.84 -19.88
C HIS A 13 10.11 21.97 -18.61
N LEU A 14 10.16 20.63 -18.77
CA LEU A 14 10.19 19.73 -17.60
C LEU A 14 11.49 19.89 -16.79
N ARG A 15 12.64 20.12 -17.42
CA ARG A 15 13.90 20.41 -16.71
C ARG A 15 13.82 21.71 -15.92
N GLU A 16 13.25 22.76 -16.53
CA GLU A 16 13.00 24.02 -15.85
C GLU A 16 12.08 23.83 -14.64
N MET A 17 10.99 23.04 -14.78
CA MET A 17 10.07 22.75 -13.68
C MET A 17 10.78 22.12 -12.48
N VAL A 18 11.69 21.19 -12.69
CA VAL A 18 12.46 20.55 -11.59
C VAL A 18 13.30 21.58 -10.81
N SER A 19 13.79 22.62 -11.51
CA SER A 19 14.69 23.65 -10.92
C SER A 19 13.94 24.83 -10.29
N ARG A 20 12.67 25.02 -10.58
CA ARG A 20 11.89 26.18 -10.12
C ARG A 20 11.60 26.11 -8.64
N GLU A 21 11.83 27.21 -7.92
CA GLU A 21 11.58 27.30 -6.48
C GLU A 21 10.10 27.52 -6.13
N ASP A 22 9.34 28.15 -7.02
CA ASP A 22 7.93 28.47 -6.84
C ASP A 22 6.97 27.26 -7.08
N LEU A 23 7.49 26.13 -7.56
CA LEU A 23 6.69 24.92 -7.74
C LEU A 23 6.73 24.01 -6.51
N SER A 24 5.61 23.31 -6.29
CA SER A 24 5.53 22.32 -5.22
C SER A 24 6.48 21.13 -5.48
N GLU A 25 6.98 20.51 -4.40
CA GLU A 25 7.81 19.30 -4.50
C GLU A 25 7.08 18.16 -5.23
N ALA A 26 5.75 18.08 -5.12
CA ALA A 26 4.95 17.12 -5.86
C ALA A 26 5.07 17.36 -7.38
N SER A 27 4.91 18.59 -7.84
CA SER A 27 5.01 18.95 -9.27
C SER A 27 6.42 18.71 -9.81
N LYS A 28 7.45 19.07 -9.03
CA LYS A 28 8.86 18.80 -9.39
C LYS A 28 9.16 17.31 -9.47
N SER A 29 8.62 16.51 -8.52
CA SER A 29 8.79 15.06 -8.52
C SER A 29 8.16 14.42 -9.75
N GLU A 30 6.94 14.81 -10.13
CA GLU A 30 6.27 14.31 -11.34
C GLU A 30 7.02 14.67 -12.63
N ALA A 31 7.56 15.90 -12.71
CA ALA A 31 8.40 16.31 -13.83
C ALA A 31 9.66 15.45 -13.93
N ALA A 32 10.34 15.19 -12.81
CA ALA A 32 11.53 14.36 -12.76
C ALA A 32 11.24 12.89 -13.12
N TYR A 33 10.13 12.30 -12.67
CA TYR A 33 9.72 10.97 -13.11
C TYR A 33 9.46 10.91 -14.61
N THR A 34 8.85 11.95 -15.18
CA THR A 34 8.60 12.03 -16.62
C THR A 34 9.89 12.11 -17.41
N LEU A 35 10.87 12.93 -16.98
CA LEU A 35 12.20 13.00 -17.57
C LEU A 35 12.92 11.65 -17.51
N ALA A 36 12.81 10.92 -16.39
CA ALA A 36 13.41 9.61 -16.25
C ALA A 36 12.86 8.61 -17.29
N ARG A 37 11.54 8.58 -17.50
CA ARG A 37 10.90 7.73 -18.53
C ARG A 37 11.35 8.09 -19.94
N CYS A 38 11.51 9.38 -20.23
CA CYS A 38 12.00 9.83 -21.52
C CYS A 38 13.45 9.39 -21.75
N ALA A 39 14.31 9.51 -20.74
CA ALA A 39 15.70 9.07 -20.81
C ALA A 39 15.79 7.54 -21.00
N GLU A 40 14.99 6.75 -20.26
CA GLU A 40 14.91 5.29 -20.42
C GLU A 40 14.51 4.90 -21.85
N LYS A 41 13.53 5.59 -22.45
CA LYS A 41 13.06 5.31 -23.80
C LYS A 41 14.16 5.46 -24.86
N ILE A 42 15.04 6.43 -24.69
CA ILE A 42 16.22 6.64 -25.58
C ILE A 42 17.46 5.84 -25.13
N LYS A 43 17.30 4.96 -24.10
CA LYS A 43 18.36 4.13 -23.51
C LYS A 43 19.49 4.92 -22.83
N ASP A 44 19.22 6.16 -22.44
CA ASP A 44 20.07 6.92 -21.53
C ASP A 44 19.78 6.50 -20.09
N TYR A 45 20.30 5.34 -19.68
CA TYR A 45 20.05 4.78 -18.37
C TYR A 45 20.70 5.59 -17.23
N ALA A 46 21.82 6.27 -17.50
CA ALA A 46 22.45 7.14 -16.52
C ALA A 46 21.58 8.37 -16.21
N GLY A 47 21.07 9.02 -17.25
CA GLY A 47 20.13 10.13 -17.12
C GLY A 47 18.80 9.71 -16.50
N ALA A 48 18.29 8.53 -16.86
CA ALA A 48 17.10 7.97 -16.25
C ALA A 48 17.28 7.78 -14.72
N PHE A 49 18.38 7.18 -14.29
CA PHE A 49 18.68 6.96 -12.89
C PHE A 49 18.84 8.28 -12.11
N ALA A 50 19.54 9.26 -12.67
CA ALA A 50 19.72 10.57 -12.03
C ALA A 50 18.37 11.28 -11.81
N ASN A 51 17.48 11.24 -12.82
CA ASN A 51 16.15 11.82 -12.69
C ASN A 51 15.26 11.04 -11.68
N LEU A 52 15.35 9.70 -11.65
CA LEU A 52 14.66 8.89 -10.64
C LEU A 52 15.14 9.20 -9.22
N ALA A 53 16.45 9.34 -9.02
CA ALA A 53 17.01 9.71 -7.71
C ALA A 53 16.49 11.08 -7.26
N THR A 54 16.43 12.06 -8.15
CA THR A 54 15.87 13.39 -7.88
C THR A 54 14.37 13.30 -7.54
N ALA A 55 13.59 12.57 -8.34
CA ALA A 55 12.17 12.39 -8.12
C ALA A 55 11.88 11.73 -6.77
N ASN A 56 12.60 10.66 -6.42
CA ASN A 56 12.46 9.95 -5.15
C ASN A 56 12.85 10.83 -3.95
N LYS A 57 13.91 11.65 -4.07
CA LYS A 57 14.30 12.58 -3.01
C LYS A 57 13.19 13.61 -2.73
N LEU A 58 12.63 14.21 -3.78
CA LEU A 58 11.51 15.15 -3.65
C LEU A 58 10.26 14.47 -3.06
N ARG A 59 9.99 13.23 -3.47
CA ARG A 59 8.86 12.46 -2.95
C ARG A 59 9.04 12.11 -1.48
N LEU A 60 10.25 11.76 -1.07
CA LEU A 60 10.56 11.47 0.33
C LEU A 60 10.36 12.71 1.20
N SER A 61 10.92 13.86 0.81
CA SER A 61 10.72 15.13 1.51
C SER A 61 9.23 15.48 1.66
N LEU A 62 8.45 15.29 0.59
CA LEU A 62 7.01 15.49 0.63
C LEU A 62 6.33 14.60 1.67
N LEU A 63 6.67 13.31 1.73
CA LEU A 63 6.11 12.35 2.69
C LEU A 63 6.49 12.73 4.13
N GLU A 64 7.75 13.11 4.37
CA GLU A 64 8.23 13.56 5.66
C GLU A 64 7.48 14.81 6.14
N ASN A 65 7.21 15.77 5.25
CA ASN A 65 6.42 16.97 5.55
C ASN A 65 4.97 16.66 5.95
N PHE A 66 4.43 15.53 5.49
CA PHE A 66 3.13 15.01 5.92
C PHE A 66 3.20 14.10 7.15
N GLY A 67 4.38 13.97 7.77
CA GLY A 67 4.58 13.12 8.96
C GLY A 67 4.73 11.63 8.66
N TYR A 68 4.86 11.25 7.39
CA TYR A 68 5.14 9.86 7.00
C TYR A 68 6.64 9.60 7.08
N THR A 69 7.07 9.05 8.20
CA THR A 69 8.45 8.57 8.38
C THR A 69 8.45 7.05 8.51
N PHE A 70 9.39 6.40 7.83
CA PHE A 70 9.58 4.95 7.98
C PHE A 70 10.59 4.69 9.09
N ASP A 71 10.13 4.06 10.17
CA ASP A 71 10.97 3.55 11.25
C ASP A 71 10.94 2.01 11.25
N ALA A 72 12.02 1.41 10.74
CA ALA A 72 12.14 -0.04 10.65
C ALA A 72 12.08 -0.72 12.03
N SER A 73 12.60 -0.08 13.08
CA SER A 73 12.61 -0.62 14.44
C SER A 73 11.19 -0.60 15.02
N ALA A 74 10.47 0.50 14.87
CA ALA A 74 9.08 0.60 15.29
C ALA A 74 8.20 -0.41 14.55
N GLN A 75 8.39 -0.58 13.25
CA GLN A 75 7.66 -1.57 12.46
C GLN A 75 7.95 -3.00 12.91
N ALA A 76 9.22 -3.34 13.18
CA ALA A 76 9.60 -4.66 13.67
C ALA A 76 8.94 -4.98 15.02
N ILE A 77 8.87 -3.99 15.93
CA ILE A 77 8.19 -4.13 17.22
C ILE A 77 6.69 -4.37 17.03
N GLU A 78 6.02 -3.64 16.14
CA GLU A 78 4.59 -3.85 15.85
C GLU A 78 4.31 -5.24 15.26
N ILE A 79 5.15 -5.69 14.34
CA ILE A 79 5.05 -7.04 13.77
C ILE A 79 5.22 -8.09 14.87
N GLN A 80 6.24 -7.93 15.73
CA GLN A 80 6.50 -8.88 16.81
C GLN A 80 5.33 -8.94 17.79
N LYS A 81 4.76 -7.81 18.20
CA LYS A 81 3.55 -7.77 19.03
C LYS A 81 2.39 -8.54 18.40
N THR A 82 2.20 -8.38 17.10
CA THR A 82 1.14 -9.10 16.37
C THR A 82 1.40 -10.62 16.39
N ILE A 83 2.65 -11.05 16.15
CA ILE A 83 3.03 -12.46 16.19
C ILE A 83 2.82 -13.05 17.61
N ASP A 84 3.25 -12.33 18.64
CA ASP A 84 3.16 -12.78 20.03
C ASP A 84 1.70 -12.87 20.51
N PHE A 85 0.83 -12.02 19.97
CA PHE A 85 -0.59 -12.01 20.34
C PHE A 85 -1.38 -13.14 19.67
N PHE A 86 -1.20 -13.38 18.37
CA PHE A 86 -1.95 -14.38 17.61
C PHE A 86 -1.36 -15.79 17.78
N THR A 87 -1.42 -16.32 19.01
CA THR A 87 -0.99 -17.69 19.30
C THR A 87 -1.97 -18.73 18.79
N ALA A 88 -1.54 -19.98 18.69
CA ALA A 88 -2.41 -21.09 18.32
C ALA A 88 -3.58 -21.24 19.30
N GLU A 89 -3.33 -21.02 20.60
CA GLU A 89 -4.32 -21.08 21.67
C GLU A 89 -5.36 -19.96 21.51
N PHE A 90 -4.92 -18.71 21.23
CA PHE A 90 -5.82 -17.59 21.00
C PHE A 90 -6.73 -17.87 19.80
N LEU A 91 -6.16 -18.33 18.68
CA LEU A 91 -6.93 -18.62 17.46
C LEU A 91 -7.92 -19.79 17.68
N ALA A 92 -7.53 -20.82 18.43
CA ALA A 92 -8.39 -21.97 18.73
C ALA A 92 -9.58 -21.60 19.65
N ALA A 93 -9.41 -20.58 20.48
CA ALA A 93 -10.46 -20.09 21.40
C ALA A 93 -11.52 -19.22 20.70
N GLN A 94 -11.25 -18.75 19.47
CA GLN A 94 -12.20 -17.90 18.75
C GLN A 94 -13.42 -18.69 18.27
N THR A 95 -14.59 -18.10 18.44
CA THR A 95 -15.85 -18.64 17.90
C THR A 95 -15.85 -18.51 16.38
N ARG A 96 -16.13 -19.63 15.70
CA ARG A 96 -16.34 -19.59 14.25
C ARG A 96 -17.73 -19.09 13.93
N ASP A 97 -17.87 -18.17 13.01
CA ASP A 97 -19.17 -17.88 12.42
C ASP A 97 -19.53 -18.98 11.44
N GLU A 98 -20.73 -19.52 11.56
CA GLU A 98 -21.27 -20.57 10.67
C GLU A 98 -21.97 -19.97 9.44
N SER A 99 -21.68 -18.70 9.09
CA SER A 99 -22.24 -18.08 7.88
C SER A 99 -21.83 -18.87 6.64
N SER A 100 -22.77 -19.03 5.71
CA SER A 100 -22.57 -19.83 4.50
C SER A 100 -21.62 -19.19 3.47
N ALA A 101 -21.32 -17.91 3.61
CA ALA A 101 -20.38 -17.18 2.76
C ALA A 101 -19.02 -17.10 3.44
N ALA A 102 -18.09 -17.97 3.04
CA ALA A 102 -16.72 -17.95 3.54
C ALA A 102 -15.84 -17.09 2.60
N PRO A 103 -15.27 -15.98 3.07
CA PRO A 103 -14.30 -15.24 2.28
C PRO A 103 -13.02 -16.07 2.09
N VAL A 104 -12.45 -16.01 0.89
CA VAL A 104 -11.16 -16.61 0.55
C VAL A 104 -10.12 -15.50 0.45
N PHE A 105 -9.16 -15.48 1.39
CA PHE A 105 -8.07 -14.51 1.40
C PHE A 105 -6.87 -15.04 0.61
N ILE A 106 -6.41 -14.26 -0.37
CA ILE A 106 -5.20 -14.55 -1.13
C ILE A 106 -4.09 -13.67 -0.58
N ILE A 107 -3.14 -14.28 0.12
CA ILE A 107 -2.04 -13.58 0.77
C ILE A 107 -0.73 -13.88 0.04
N GLY A 108 0.06 -12.84 -0.21
CA GLY A 108 1.37 -13.00 -0.87
C GLY A 108 2.17 -11.71 -0.86
N LEU A 109 3.45 -11.82 -1.18
CA LEU A 109 4.30 -10.65 -1.39
C LEU A 109 3.87 -9.89 -2.66
N PRO A 110 4.13 -8.59 -2.76
CA PRO A 110 3.92 -7.85 -3.99
C PRO A 110 4.58 -8.56 -5.18
N ARG A 111 3.89 -8.62 -6.31
CA ARG A 111 4.34 -9.28 -7.55
C ARG A 111 4.48 -10.81 -7.47
N SER A 112 3.90 -11.47 -6.47
CA SER A 112 3.92 -12.95 -6.32
C SER A 112 2.82 -13.68 -7.11
N GLY A 113 1.98 -12.95 -7.85
CA GLY A 113 0.92 -13.55 -8.68
C GLY A 113 -0.46 -13.63 -8.01
N THR A 114 -0.69 -12.93 -6.92
CA THR A 114 -1.98 -12.89 -6.21
C THR A 114 -3.15 -12.56 -7.13
N THR A 115 -3.02 -11.56 -8.01
CA THR A 115 -4.03 -11.20 -9.03
C THR A 115 -4.32 -12.35 -10.00
N LEU A 116 -3.31 -13.16 -10.37
CA LEU A 116 -3.52 -14.30 -11.24
C LEU A 116 -4.33 -15.39 -10.53
N ILE A 117 -4.00 -15.68 -9.29
CA ILE A 117 -4.74 -16.65 -8.47
C ILE A 117 -6.18 -16.20 -8.28
N GLU A 118 -6.42 -14.92 -7.97
CA GLU A 118 -7.76 -14.36 -7.87
C GLU A 118 -8.56 -14.58 -9.16
N ARG A 119 -7.97 -14.28 -10.32
CA ARG A 119 -8.64 -14.51 -11.63
C ARG A 119 -8.93 -15.96 -11.90
N ILE A 120 -8.06 -16.89 -11.50
CA ILE A 120 -8.28 -18.32 -11.64
C ILE A 120 -9.47 -18.76 -10.77
N ILE A 121 -9.51 -18.36 -9.50
CA ILE A 121 -10.60 -18.70 -8.58
C ILE A 121 -11.92 -18.07 -9.04
N SER A 122 -11.91 -16.80 -9.40
CA SER A 122 -13.10 -16.06 -9.84
C SER A 122 -13.61 -16.47 -11.24
N SER A 123 -12.89 -17.36 -11.94
CA SER A 123 -13.40 -18.01 -13.15
C SER A 123 -14.46 -19.06 -12.86
N HIS A 124 -14.59 -19.50 -11.61
CA HIS A 124 -15.64 -20.40 -11.18
C HIS A 124 -16.96 -19.64 -11.00
N THR A 125 -18.09 -20.26 -11.38
CA THR A 125 -19.42 -19.62 -11.38
C THR A 125 -19.93 -19.24 -9.98
N GLU A 126 -19.40 -19.86 -8.93
CA GLU A 126 -19.78 -19.63 -7.53
C GLU A 126 -18.76 -18.76 -6.77
N ALA A 127 -17.77 -18.21 -7.47
CA ALA A 127 -16.74 -17.35 -6.87
C ALA A 127 -16.71 -15.97 -7.53
N ALA A 128 -16.55 -14.93 -6.73
CA ALA A 128 -16.35 -13.57 -7.21
C ALA A 128 -15.01 -13.03 -6.73
N GLY A 129 -14.26 -12.37 -7.63
CA GLY A 129 -13.06 -11.63 -7.28
C GLY A 129 -13.45 -10.21 -6.87
N LEU A 130 -12.97 -9.76 -5.71
CA LEU A 130 -13.27 -8.45 -5.15
C LEU A 130 -12.09 -7.48 -5.24
N GLY A 131 -10.94 -7.94 -5.74
CA GLY A 131 -9.73 -7.15 -5.84
C GLY A 131 -9.09 -6.88 -4.47
N GLU A 132 -8.32 -5.80 -4.39
CA GLU A 132 -7.63 -5.36 -3.18
C GLU A 132 -8.56 -4.46 -2.36
N LEU A 133 -9.25 -5.06 -1.37
CA LEU A 133 -10.13 -4.34 -0.46
C LEU A 133 -9.32 -3.73 0.70
N THR A 134 -9.70 -2.52 1.12
CA THR A 134 -9.03 -1.79 2.22
C THR A 134 -9.78 -1.89 3.55
N GLU A 135 -10.82 -2.70 3.62
CA GLU A 135 -11.71 -2.80 4.78
C GLU A 135 -11.00 -3.33 6.03
N ILE A 136 -10.14 -4.35 5.87
CA ILE A 136 -9.31 -4.88 6.97
C ILE A 136 -8.38 -3.78 7.53
N GLU A 137 -7.76 -2.99 6.65
CA GLU A 137 -6.89 -1.87 7.06
C GLU A 137 -7.67 -0.80 7.83
N LYS A 138 -8.90 -0.49 7.42
CA LYS A 138 -9.79 0.44 8.11
C LYS A 138 -10.20 -0.11 9.49
N ILE A 139 -10.54 -1.39 9.58
CA ILE A 139 -10.86 -2.07 10.84
C ILE A 139 -9.66 -1.99 11.78
N VAL A 140 -8.48 -2.40 11.34
CA VAL A 140 -7.25 -2.34 12.15
C VAL A 140 -6.92 -0.92 12.58
N SER A 141 -7.07 0.07 11.68
CA SER A 141 -6.85 1.48 12.01
C SER A 141 -7.81 1.97 13.11
N THR A 142 -9.07 1.57 13.06
CA THR A 142 -10.06 1.88 14.09
C THR A 142 -9.69 1.23 15.42
N LEU A 143 -9.30 -0.04 15.42
CA LEU A 143 -8.89 -0.77 16.61
C LEU A 143 -7.59 -0.22 17.23
N LYS A 144 -6.66 0.28 16.42
CA LYS A 144 -5.44 0.95 16.90
C LYS A 144 -5.72 2.22 17.72
N SER A 145 -6.87 2.85 17.56
CA SER A 145 -7.29 4.02 18.35
C SER A 145 -7.94 3.68 19.68
N GLN A 146 -8.16 2.41 19.99
CA GLN A 146 -8.74 1.93 21.25
C GLN A 146 -7.71 1.87 22.39
N ASN A 147 -8.15 1.61 23.59
CA ASN A 147 -7.29 1.37 24.76
C ASN A 147 -7.79 0.11 25.52
N PRO A 148 -7.03 -1.00 25.52
CA PRO A 148 -5.74 -1.15 24.83
C PRO A 148 -5.89 -1.08 23.31
N ALA A 149 -4.78 -0.74 22.63
CA ALA A 149 -4.75 -0.68 21.18
C ALA A 149 -4.71 -2.09 20.54
N TYR A 150 -4.90 -2.17 19.22
CA TYR A 150 -4.68 -3.42 18.48
C TYR A 150 -3.19 -3.86 18.56
N PRO A 151 -2.90 -5.17 18.76
CA PRO A 151 -3.86 -6.29 18.76
C PRO A 151 -4.50 -6.59 20.12
N GLU A 152 -4.01 -6.04 21.23
CA GLU A 152 -4.38 -6.38 22.58
C GLU A 152 -5.88 -6.18 22.89
N CYS A 153 -6.52 -5.19 22.23
CA CYS A 153 -7.95 -4.95 22.36
C CYS A 153 -8.83 -6.16 21.97
N LEU A 154 -8.30 -7.06 21.15
CA LEU A 154 -9.03 -8.25 20.70
C LEU A 154 -9.26 -9.27 21.82
N SER A 155 -8.52 -9.19 22.94
CA SER A 155 -8.74 -10.07 24.10
C SER A 155 -10.10 -9.84 24.75
N ASP A 156 -10.60 -8.62 24.73
CA ASP A 156 -11.82 -8.21 25.42
C ASP A 156 -12.97 -7.88 24.47
N ILE A 157 -12.75 -7.98 23.16
CA ILE A 157 -13.75 -7.65 22.15
C ILE A 157 -14.93 -8.64 22.22
N LYS A 158 -16.14 -8.11 22.22
CA LYS A 158 -17.34 -8.93 22.26
C LYS A 158 -17.66 -9.51 20.89
N THR A 159 -18.24 -10.72 20.87
CA THR A 159 -18.63 -11.39 19.62
C THR A 159 -19.52 -10.54 18.73
N ASP A 160 -20.44 -9.76 19.30
CA ASP A 160 -21.33 -8.89 18.53
C ASP A 160 -20.59 -7.71 17.90
N GLU A 161 -19.56 -7.19 18.55
CA GLU A 161 -18.69 -6.14 18.01
C GLU A 161 -17.83 -6.68 16.87
N LEU A 162 -17.28 -7.89 17.03
CA LEU A 162 -16.57 -8.59 15.93
C LEU A 162 -17.48 -8.81 14.72
N ARG A 163 -18.74 -9.22 14.94
CA ARG A 163 -19.72 -9.37 13.86
C ARG A 163 -20.04 -8.05 13.17
N GLN A 164 -20.15 -6.96 13.91
CA GLN A 164 -20.36 -5.63 13.32
C GLN A 164 -19.17 -5.20 12.46
N LEU A 165 -17.94 -5.43 12.93
CA LEU A 165 -16.73 -5.13 12.16
C LEU A 165 -16.65 -5.99 10.89
N GLY A 166 -16.96 -7.29 10.99
CA GLY A 166 -16.99 -8.21 9.85
C GLY A 166 -18.15 -7.99 8.90
N GLY A 167 -19.30 -7.48 9.39
CA GLY A 167 -20.49 -7.24 8.56
C GLY A 167 -20.34 -6.10 7.55
N GLY A 168 -19.28 -5.32 7.64
CA GLY A 168 -18.90 -4.29 6.67
C GLY A 168 -17.94 -4.80 5.59
N TYR A 169 -17.50 -6.04 5.68
CA TYR A 169 -16.60 -6.71 4.75
C TYR A 169 -17.40 -7.59 3.77
#